data_1e7e707a27dc06fbc6d1fbf36447f04e
#
_entry.id   1e7e707a27dc06fbc6d1fbf36447f04e
#
_cell.length_a   1.000
_cell.length_b   1.000
_cell.length_c   1.000
_cell.angle_alpha   90.00
_cell.angle_beta   90.00
_cell.angle_gamma   90.00
#
_symmetry.space_group_name_H-M   'P 1'
#
loop_
_entity.id
_entity.type
_entity.pdbx_description
1 polymer ?
#
loop_
_entity_poly.entity_id
_entity_poly.type
_entity_poly.pdbx_seq_one_letter_code
_entity_poly.pdbx_strand_id
1 'polypeptide(L)'
;ANRQGSDGMRRERKEGCEGMEPKAPSGAGRRFDIDFSPNAIDMSLFPFGTWRKITRDILSGDRKELFALGEARGDRSLRETVCRYLHASRGVNASPDQIVVGAGNDYLLLLLQYILGRDITAAFENPSYRRAFRIFSSFAARTVTVPSDENGIRVDGLLSSGANVAYVMPSRQFPTGTVMPTGRRTELLRWAGSAEDRY
;
A
#
# COMPACT_ATOMS: atom_id res chain seq x y z
N ALA A 1 -24.20 -7.57 59.64
CA ALA A 1 -25.12 -8.41 58.90
C ALA A 1 -25.06 -8.09 57.42
N ASN A 2 -24.93 -9.10 56.65
CA ASN A 2 -24.95 -9.23 55.15
C ASN A 2 -23.61 -9.06 54.44
N ARG A 3 -22.83 -10.15 54.48
CA ARG A 3 -21.94 -10.60 53.40
C ARG A 3 -22.60 -11.84 52.76
N GLN A 4 -23.38 -11.65 51.71
CA GLN A 4 -23.77 -12.74 50.79
C GLN A 4 -24.24 -12.05 49.51
N GLY A 5 -23.51 -12.19 48.42
CA GLY A 5 -23.94 -11.69 47.10
C GLY A 5 -22.84 -11.32 46.10
N SER A 6 -21.68 -11.99 46.12
CA SER A 6 -20.67 -11.74 45.08
C SER A 6 -20.06 -12.99 44.40
N ASP A 7 -20.62 -14.18 44.66
CA ASP A 7 -20.04 -15.44 44.16
C ASP A 7 -20.82 -16.07 42.98
N GLY A 8 -21.95 -15.50 42.60
CA GLY A 8 -22.81 -16.01 41.51
C GLY A 8 -22.44 -15.51 40.08
N MET A 9 -21.64 -14.45 39.97
CA MET A 9 -21.42 -13.80 38.64
C MET A 9 -20.09 -14.16 37.95
N ARG A 10 -19.33 -15.06 38.56
CA ARG A 10 -17.99 -15.47 38.05
C ARG A 10 -17.97 -16.82 37.35
N ARG A 11 -19.07 -17.56 37.33
CA ARG A 11 -19.13 -18.92 36.72
C ARG A 11 -19.74 -18.97 35.31
N GLU A 12 -20.46 -17.96 34.84
CA GLU A 12 -21.13 -18.03 33.51
C GLU A 12 -20.31 -17.48 32.32
N ARG A 13 -19.03 -17.11 32.50
CA ARG A 13 -18.17 -16.62 31.40
C ARG A 13 -17.12 -17.61 30.89
N LYS A 14 -17.22 -18.90 31.25
CA LYS A 14 -16.22 -19.89 30.83
C LYS A 14 -16.69 -20.89 29.78
N GLU A 15 -17.95 -20.87 29.37
CA GLU A 15 -18.47 -21.87 28.43
C GLU A 15 -18.59 -21.40 26.97
N GLY A 16 -18.03 -20.26 26.57
CA GLY A 16 -18.18 -19.73 25.23
C GLY A 16 -16.93 -19.73 24.33
N CYS A 17 -15.77 -20.16 24.81
CA CYS A 17 -14.52 -20.09 24.04
C CYS A 17 -13.70 -21.39 23.98
N GLU A 18 -14.25 -22.50 24.44
CA GLU A 18 -13.62 -23.81 24.26
C GLU A 18 -14.06 -24.40 22.91
N GLY A 19 -13.25 -24.24 21.87
CA GLY A 19 -13.47 -24.88 20.58
C GLY A 19 -12.94 -24.16 19.34
N MET A 20 -12.31 -23.03 19.52
CA MET A 20 -11.62 -22.37 18.40
C MET A 20 -10.10 -22.52 18.58
N GLU A 21 -9.62 -23.77 18.48
CA GLU A 21 -8.22 -23.94 18.14
C GLU A 21 -7.98 -23.20 16.81
N PRO A 22 -6.97 -22.28 16.75
CA PRO A 22 -6.61 -21.69 15.48
C PRO A 22 -6.24 -22.86 14.57
N LYS A 23 -7.07 -23.16 13.56
CA LYS A 23 -6.65 -24.06 12.49
C LYS A 23 -5.29 -23.56 12.04
N ALA A 24 -4.27 -24.32 12.32
CA ALA A 24 -2.96 -24.12 11.72
C ALA A 24 -3.22 -23.87 10.23
N PRO A 25 -2.57 -22.88 9.61
CA PRO A 25 -2.75 -22.66 8.19
C PRO A 25 -2.54 -23.98 7.50
N SER A 26 -3.58 -24.48 6.83
CA SER A 26 -3.59 -25.73 6.08
C SER A 26 -2.70 -25.56 4.83
N GLY A 27 -1.42 -25.52 5.06
CA GLY A 27 -0.38 -25.26 4.10
C GLY A 27 0.96 -25.61 4.73
N ALA A 28 1.09 -26.82 5.30
CA ALA A 28 2.39 -27.49 5.27
C ALA A 28 2.64 -27.80 3.78
N GLY A 29 2.80 -26.73 2.99
CA GLY A 29 3.15 -26.78 1.59
C GLY A 29 4.45 -27.56 1.47
N ARG A 30 4.53 -28.43 0.46
CA ARG A 30 5.78 -29.07 0.05
C ARG A 30 6.87 -28.01 0.11
N ARG A 31 7.88 -28.22 0.94
CA ARG A 31 9.11 -27.44 0.89
C ARG A 31 9.77 -27.77 -0.43
N PHE A 32 9.83 -26.80 -1.30
CA PHE A 32 10.62 -26.89 -2.51
C PHE A 32 12.03 -26.37 -2.20
N ASP A 33 13.04 -27.00 -2.78
CA ASP A 33 14.43 -26.53 -2.64
C ASP A 33 14.61 -25.13 -3.25
N ILE A 34 13.80 -24.82 -4.25
CA ILE A 34 13.73 -23.51 -4.89
C ILE A 34 12.27 -23.04 -4.81
N ASP A 35 12.03 -21.96 -4.09
CA ASP A 35 10.71 -21.37 -3.88
C ASP A 35 10.64 -19.99 -4.53
N PHE A 36 9.84 -19.86 -5.58
CA PHE A 36 9.52 -18.60 -6.25
C PHE A 36 8.20 -17.99 -5.79
N SER A 37 7.71 -18.36 -4.62
CA SER A 37 6.48 -17.78 -4.09
C SER A 37 6.59 -16.26 -4.02
N PRO A 38 5.62 -15.52 -4.55
CA PRO A 38 5.60 -14.06 -4.43
C PRO A 38 5.55 -13.69 -2.94
N ASN A 39 6.36 -12.72 -2.56
CA ASN A 39 6.56 -12.22 -1.19
C ASN A 39 7.44 -13.11 -0.28
N ALA A 40 8.11 -14.12 -0.78
CA ALA A 40 9.20 -14.77 -0.07
C ALA A 40 10.35 -13.76 0.10
N ILE A 41 10.78 -13.55 1.35
CA ILE A 41 11.88 -12.62 1.69
C ILE A 41 12.96 -13.43 2.37
N ASP A 42 14.21 -13.23 1.97
CA ASP A 42 15.34 -13.79 2.69
C ASP A 42 15.51 -13.10 4.05
N MET A 43 15.02 -13.76 5.09
CA MET A 43 15.06 -13.25 6.46
C MET A 43 16.47 -13.23 7.04
N SER A 44 17.43 -13.94 6.44
CA SER A 44 18.83 -13.96 6.92
C SER A 44 19.52 -12.62 6.75
N LEU A 45 19.09 -11.82 5.77
CA LEU A 45 19.61 -10.49 5.46
C LEU A 45 19.02 -9.38 6.34
N PHE A 46 18.05 -9.69 7.20
CA PHE A 46 17.42 -8.67 8.03
C PHE A 46 18.37 -8.15 9.11
N PRO A 47 18.60 -6.84 9.22
CA PRO A 47 19.58 -6.27 10.14
C PRO A 47 19.07 -6.16 11.58
N PHE A 48 18.83 -7.30 12.24
CA PHE A 48 18.27 -7.36 13.60
C PHE A 48 19.04 -6.51 14.62
N GLY A 49 20.38 -6.41 14.49
CA GLY A 49 21.21 -5.61 15.39
C GLY A 49 20.87 -4.13 15.33
N THR A 50 20.73 -3.60 14.13
CA THR A 50 20.35 -2.20 13.87
C THR A 50 18.94 -1.91 14.40
N TRP A 51 17.98 -2.77 14.11
CA TRP A 51 16.59 -2.61 14.57
C TRP A 51 16.51 -2.61 16.09
N ARG A 52 17.18 -3.55 16.74
CA ARG A 52 17.20 -3.65 18.21
C ARG A 52 17.81 -2.40 18.86
N LYS A 53 18.89 -1.86 18.28
CA LYS A 53 19.49 -0.62 18.75
C LYS A 53 18.53 0.55 18.62
N ILE A 54 17.98 0.79 17.43
CA ILE A 54 17.04 1.89 17.16
C ILE A 54 15.81 1.80 18.09
N THR A 55 15.21 0.61 18.24
CA THR A 55 14.05 0.42 19.10
C THR A 55 14.39 0.75 20.55
N ARG A 56 15.53 0.31 21.05
CA ARG A 56 15.99 0.62 22.40
C ARG A 56 16.19 2.13 22.58
N ASP A 57 16.88 2.78 21.65
CA ASP A 57 17.18 4.20 21.72
C ASP A 57 15.90 5.06 21.72
N ILE A 58 14.89 4.65 20.93
CA ILE A 58 13.59 5.33 20.88
C ILE A 58 12.82 5.15 22.20
N LEU A 59 12.78 3.94 22.75
CA LEU A 59 11.97 3.63 23.93
C LEU A 59 12.64 4.05 25.25
N SER A 60 13.96 4.22 25.29
CA SER A 60 14.69 4.64 26.50
C SER A 60 14.44 6.10 26.92
N GLY A 61 13.81 6.89 26.10
CA GLY A 61 13.63 8.33 26.29
C GLY A 61 12.31 8.76 26.96
N ASP A 62 11.55 7.86 27.57
CA ASP A 62 10.23 8.15 28.21
C ASP A 62 9.29 9.01 27.37
N ARG A 63 9.33 8.84 26.05
CA ARG A 63 8.55 9.61 25.08
C ARG A 63 7.10 9.15 25.08
N LYS A 64 6.30 9.69 25.97
CA LYS A 64 4.86 9.37 26.09
C LYS A 64 4.07 9.66 24.82
N GLU A 65 4.52 10.67 24.06
CA GLU A 65 3.93 11.05 22.78
C GLU A 65 3.94 9.94 21.72
N LEU A 66 4.87 8.99 21.80
CA LEU A 66 4.90 7.83 20.88
C LEU A 66 3.69 6.89 21.05
N PHE A 67 3.02 6.95 22.18
CA PHE A 67 1.85 6.13 22.52
C PHE A 67 0.54 6.93 22.46
N ALA A 68 0.62 8.21 22.09
CA ALA A 68 -0.56 9.03 21.90
C ALA A 68 -1.24 8.70 20.56
N LEU A 69 -2.50 9.12 20.42
CA LEU A 69 -3.19 9.07 19.14
C LEU A 69 -2.48 10.02 18.15
N GLY A 70 -1.90 9.45 17.09
CA GLY A 70 -1.20 10.22 16.07
C GLY A 70 -2.14 11.02 15.16
N GLU A 71 -1.56 11.83 14.28
CA GLU A 71 -2.30 12.55 13.24
C GLU A 71 -2.88 11.58 12.19
N ALA A 72 -4.08 11.87 11.69
CA ALA A 72 -4.77 11.03 10.70
C ALA A 72 -3.95 10.82 9.39
N ARG A 73 -3.10 11.77 9.03
CA ARG A 73 -2.19 11.70 7.88
C ARG A 73 -0.84 11.04 8.18
N GLY A 74 -0.64 10.57 9.41
CA GLY A 74 0.62 10.06 9.92
C GLY A 74 1.46 11.13 10.61
N ASP A 75 2.38 10.69 11.47
CA ASP A 75 3.24 11.57 12.26
C ASP A 75 3.94 12.62 11.42
N ARG A 76 3.90 13.88 11.88
CA ARG A 76 4.53 15.01 11.18
C ARG A 76 6.03 14.81 11.00
N SER A 77 6.72 14.31 12.02
CA SER A 77 8.16 14.04 11.97
C SER A 77 8.53 13.00 10.89
N LEU A 78 7.68 11.97 10.73
CA LEU A 78 7.84 10.97 9.67
C LEU A 78 7.60 11.61 8.29
N ARG A 79 6.54 12.39 8.13
CA ARG A 79 6.21 13.07 6.86
C ARG A 79 7.31 14.05 6.44
N GLU A 80 7.87 14.80 7.37
CA GLU A 80 9.04 15.68 7.15
C GLU A 80 10.28 14.87 6.73
N THR A 81 10.51 13.73 7.34
CA THR A 81 11.63 12.84 6.98
C THR A 81 11.45 12.25 5.59
N VAL A 82 10.24 11.84 5.23
CA VAL A 82 9.90 11.36 3.88
C VAL A 82 10.09 12.48 2.85
N CYS A 83 9.69 13.72 3.14
CA CYS A 83 9.95 14.89 2.27
C CYS A 83 11.44 15.05 1.97
N ARG A 84 12.26 15.08 3.03
CA ARG A 84 13.72 15.22 2.87
C ARG A 84 14.32 14.08 2.05
N TYR A 85 13.87 12.86 2.31
CA TYR A 85 14.31 11.67 1.55
C TYR A 85 13.92 11.76 0.07
N LEU A 86 12.69 12.12 -0.24
CA LEU A 86 12.22 12.27 -1.62
C LEU A 86 12.95 13.39 -2.36
N HIS A 87 13.20 14.50 -1.69
CA HIS A 87 13.98 15.59 -2.27
C HIS A 87 15.42 15.15 -2.57
N ALA A 88 16.12 14.58 -1.60
CA ALA A 88 17.51 14.17 -1.75
C ALA A 88 17.68 13.02 -2.77
N SER A 89 16.75 12.05 -2.82
CA SER A 89 16.89 10.86 -3.66
C SER A 89 16.31 11.01 -5.06
N ARG A 90 15.34 11.92 -5.26
CA ARG A 90 14.56 12.02 -6.49
C ARG A 90 14.27 13.45 -6.95
N GLY A 91 14.74 14.46 -6.25
CA GLY A 91 14.48 15.87 -6.56
C GLY A 91 13.01 16.28 -6.43
N VAL A 92 12.19 15.49 -5.70
CA VAL A 92 10.76 15.80 -5.53
C VAL A 92 10.60 16.97 -4.58
N ASN A 93 9.93 18.02 -5.05
CA ASN A 93 9.54 19.18 -4.26
C ASN A 93 8.14 18.95 -3.68
N ALA A 94 8.09 18.40 -2.47
CA ALA A 94 6.84 18.18 -1.74
C ALA A 94 6.91 18.85 -0.36
N SER A 95 5.76 19.30 0.15
CA SER A 95 5.62 19.68 1.56
C SER A 95 5.15 18.50 2.41
N PRO A 96 5.39 18.49 3.72
CA PRO A 96 4.84 17.45 4.60
C PRO A 96 3.31 17.32 4.56
N ASP A 97 2.61 18.38 4.18
CA ASP A 97 1.15 18.39 4.09
C ASP A 97 0.61 17.69 2.82
N GLN A 98 1.48 17.43 1.86
CA GLN A 98 1.20 16.65 0.66
C GLN A 98 1.50 15.15 0.84
N ILE A 99 1.92 14.72 2.04
CA ILE A 99 2.26 13.33 2.33
C ILE A 99 1.22 12.72 3.26
N VAL A 100 0.72 11.57 2.88
CA VAL A 100 -0.17 10.74 3.69
C VAL A 100 0.49 9.39 3.92
N VAL A 101 0.61 9.00 5.18
CA VAL A 101 1.10 7.68 5.60
C VAL A 101 -0.11 6.82 5.93
N GLY A 102 -0.19 5.65 5.33
CA GLY A 102 -1.32 4.74 5.51
C GLY A 102 -0.91 3.29 5.74
N ALA A 103 -1.89 2.45 6.02
CA ALA A 103 -1.75 1.04 6.35
C ALA A 103 -1.51 0.17 5.09
N GLY A 104 -0.50 0.53 4.31
CA GLY A 104 -0.12 -0.20 3.10
C GLY A 104 -0.78 0.33 1.83
N ASN A 105 -0.32 -0.22 0.69
CA ASN A 105 -0.71 0.27 -0.63
C ASN A 105 -2.21 0.13 -0.92
N ASP A 106 -2.82 -0.97 -0.51
CA ASP A 106 -4.25 -1.21 -0.76
C ASP A 106 -5.13 -0.15 -0.08
N TYR A 107 -4.78 0.22 1.16
CA TYR A 107 -5.45 1.31 1.89
C TYR A 107 -5.28 2.66 1.20
N LEU A 108 -4.07 2.99 0.75
CA LEU A 108 -3.80 4.23 0.03
C LEU A 108 -4.54 4.30 -1.30
N LEU A 109 -4.64 3.19 -2.03
CA LEU A 109 -5.43 3.11 -3.26
C LEU A 109 -6.93 3.32 -3.00
N LEU A 110 -7.46 2.80 -1.89
CA LEU A 110 -8.84 3.08 -1.48
C LEU A 110 -9.05 4.56 -1.18
N LEU A 111 -8.15 5.20 -0.42
CA LEU A 111 -8.23 6.64 -0.16
C LEU A 111 -8.19 7.44 -1.46
N LEU A 112 -7.31 7.08 -2.38
CA LEU A 112 -7.20 7.73 -3.68
C LEU A 112 -8.52 7.62 -4.48
N GLN A 113 -9.18 6.46 -4.44
CA GLN A 113 -10.48 6.25 -5.07
C GLN A 113 -11.56 7.19 -4.51
N TYR A 114 -11.58 7.38 -3.17
CA TYR A 114 -12.51 8.33 -2.56
C TYR A 114 -12.26 9.77 -2.99
N ILE A 115 -10.99 10.15 -3.20
CA ILE A 115 -10.61 11.49 -3.67
C ILE A 115 -11.00 11.70 -5.13
N LEU A 116 -10.73 10.70 -5.99
CA LEU A 116 -11.02 10.76 -7.43
C LEU A 116 -12.52 10.65 -7.74
N GLY A 117 -13.29 10.09 -6.81
CA GLY A 117 -14.73 9.89 -7.00
C GLY A 117 -15.05 8.63 -7.83
N ARG A 118 -16.32 8.54 -8.25
CA ARG A 118 -16.84 7.37 -8.97
C ARG A 118 -16.85 7.53 -10.49
N ASP A 119 -16.82 8.74 -10.99
CA ASP A 119 -16.98 9.04 -12.41
C ASP A 119 -15.65 8.95 -13.17
N ILE A 120 -14.84 7.94 -12.83
CA ILE A 120 -13.54 7.71 -13.45
C ILE A 120 -13.55 6.47 -14.33
N THR A 121 -12.82 6.53 -15.42
CA THR A 121 -12.38 5.38 -16.21
C THR A 121 -10.90 5.16 -15.96
N ALA A 122 -10.57 4.12 -15.20
CA ALA A 122 -9.19 3.81 -14.84
C ALA A 122 -8.55 2.82 -15.82
N ALA A 123 -7.47 3.23 -16.46
CA ALA A 123 -6.66 2.40 -17.34
C ALA A 123 -5.52 1.72 -16.59
N PHE A 124 -5.32 0.46 -16.90
CA PHE A 124 -4.25 -0.38 -16.35
C PHE A 124 -3.40 -0.96 -17.47
N GLU A 125 -2.11 -1.09 -17.21
CA GLU A 125 -1.20 -1.87 -18.04
C GLU A 125 -1.70 -3.33 -18.16
N ASN A 126 -1.44 -3.98 -19.29
CA ASN A 126 -1.72 -5.41 -19.46
C ASN A 126 -0.43 -6.14 -19.87
N PRO A 127 0.12 -7.00 -19.00
CA PRO A 127 -0.33 -7.40 -17.64
C PRO A 127 -0.13 -6.31 -16.57
N SER A 128 -0.85 -6.39 -15.44
CA SER A 128 -0.79 -5.43 -14.34
C SER A 128 -0.88 -6.05 -12.95
N TYR A 129 -0.71 -5.21 -11.92
CA TYR A 129 -0.86 -5.59 -10.53
C TYR A 129 -2.33 -5.85 -10.17
N ARG A 130 -2.70 -7.12 -10.06
CA ARG A 130 -4.10 -7.55 -9.89
C ARG A 130 -4.84 -6.94 -8.70
N ARG A 131 -4.15 -6.63 -7.59
CA ARG A 131 -4.80 -6.03 -6.42
C ARG A 131 -5.28 -4.62 -6.71
N ALA A 132 -4.43 -3.78 -7.31
CA ALA A 132 -4.82 -2.44 -7.73
C ALA A 132 -6.00 -2.48 -8.71
N PHE A 133 -5.94 -3.34 -9.73
CA PHE A 133 -7.03 -3.52 -10.66
C PHE A 133 -8.36 -3.88 -9.95
N ARG A 134 -8.34 -4.81 -8.98
CA ARG A 134 -9.53 -5.20 -8.22
C ARG A 134 -10.09 -4.06 -7.39
N ILE A 135 -9.22 -3.29 -6.72
CA ILE A 135 -9.65 -2.14 -5.91
C ILE A 135 -10.36 -1.12 -6.80
N PHE A 136 -9.75 -0.75 -7.92
CA PHE A 136 -10.35 0.18 -8.86
C PHE A 136 -11.63 -0.36 -9.48
N SER A 137 -11.70 -1.62 -9.86
CA SER A 137 -12.92 -2.23 -10.40
C SER A 137 -14.09 -2.26 -9.42
N SER A 138 -13.83 -2.12 -8.11
CA SER A 138 -14.89 -2.10 -7.09
C SER A 138 -15.52 -0.72 -6.89
N PHE A 139 -14.85 0.36 -7.31
CA PHE A 139 -15.28 1.74 -7.03
C PHE A 139 -15.37 2.64 -8.27
N ALA A 140 -14.51 2.44 -9.26
CA ALA A 140 -14.54 3.23 -10.49
C ALA A 140 -15.79 2.93 -11.33
N ALA A 141 -16.25 3.91 -12.10
CA ALA A 141 -17.32 3.70 -13.07
C ALA A 141 -16.93 2.65 -14.12
N ARG A 142 -15.66 2.64 -14.53
CA ARG A 142 -15.13 1.73 -15.51
C ARG A 142 -13.63 1.46 -15.27
N THR A 143 -13.19 0.23 -15.49
CA THR A 143 -11.78 -0.14 -15.61
C THR A 143 -11.51 -0.70 -17.01
N VAL A 144 -10.39 -0.30 -17.60
CA VAL A 144 -9.95 -0.75 -18.92
C VAL A 144 -8.51 -1.22 -18.85
N THR A 145 -8.14 -2.16 -19.70
CA THR A 145 -6.75 -2.57 -19.85
C THR A 145 -6.19 -2.01 -21.16
N VAL A 146 -4.97 -1.50 -21.10
CA VAL A 146 -4.26 -0.95 -22.24
C VAL A 146 -3.01 -1.81 -22.47
N PRO A 147 -2.76 -2.25 -23.71
CA PRO A 147 -1.57 -3.03 -24.02
C PRO A 147 -0.29 -2.30 -23.64
N SER A 148 0.69 -3.08 -23.17
CA SER A 148 2.06 -2.62 -22.91
C SER A 148 3.02 -3.21 -23.93
N ASP A 149 4.08 -2.45 -24.23
CA ASP A 149 5.23 -2.90 -24.99
C ASP A 149 6.48 -2.98 -24.10
N GLU A 150 7.66 -3.10 -24.66
CA GLU A 150 8.94 -3.11 -23.94
C GLU A 150 9.23 -1.81 -23.18
N ASN A 151 8.51 -0.73 -23.47
CA ASN A 151 8.62 0.58 -22.85
C ASN A 151 7.49 0.88 -21.84
N GLY A 152 6.61 -0.09 -21.55
CA GLY A 152 5.46 0.05 -20.65
C GLY A 152 4.15 0.34 -21.40
N ILE A 153 3.19 0.96 -20.72
CA ILE A 153 1.87 1.23 -21.29
C ILE A 153 1.95 2.05 -22.60
N ARG A 154 1.17 1.66 -23.59
CA ARG A 154 1.08 2.37 -24.87
C ARG A 154 0.18 3.59 -24.76
N VAL A 155 0.72 4.78 -25.06
CA VAL A 155 -0.02 6.05 -24.93
C VAL A 155 -1.11 6.20 -25.99
N ASP A 156 -0.91 5.66 -27.19
CA ASP A 156 -1.96 5.62 -28.23
C ASP A 156 -3.17 4.77 -27.80
N GLY A 157 -2.88 3.63 -27.14
CA GLY A 157 -3.93 2.82 -26.52
C GLY A 157 -4.63 3.55 -25.37
N LEU A 158 -3.90 4.33 -24.59
CA LEU A 158 -4.47 5.14 -23.53
C LEU A 158 -5.37 6.26 -24.07
N LEU A 159 -4.96 6.95 -25.11
CA LEU A 159 -5.76 7.97 -25.79
C LEU A 159 -7.09 7.41 -26.35
N SER A 160 -7.05 6.22 -26.91
CA SER A 160 -8.23 5.58 -27.50
C SER A 160 -9.15 4.90 -26.48
N SER A 161 -8.70 4.68 -25.24
CA SER A 161 -9.43 3.96 -24.20
C SER A 161 -10.58 4.76 -23.56
N GLY A 162 -10.55 6.09 -23.70
CA GLY A 162 -11.45 7.01 -22.99
C GLY A 162 -11.14 7.12 -21.48
N ALA A 163 -9.96 6.65 -21.06
CA ALA A 163 -9.55 6.74 -19.66
C ALA A 163 -9.17 8.17 -19.26
N ASN A 164 -9.53 8.53 -18.04
CA ASN A 164 -9.07 9.76 -17.40
C ASN A 164 -8.14 9.49 -16.20
N VAL A 165 -7.97 8.25 -15.79
CA VAL A 165 -6.97 7.83 -14.79
C VAL A 165 -6.09 6.73 -15.37
N ALA A 166 -4.77 6.82 -15.20
CA ALA A 166 -3.83 5.78 -15.60
C ALA A 166 -3.02 5.27 -14.40
N TYR A 167 -3.19 4.00 -14.08
CA TYR A 167 -2.37 3.33 -13.07
C TYR A 167 -1.16 2.66 -13.74
N VAL A 168 0.03 3.17 -13.43
CA VAL A 168 1.28 2.72 -14.02
C VAL A 168 2.37 2.47 -12.97
N MET A 169 3.31 1.58 -13.27
CA MET A 169 4.47 1.28 -12.44
C MET A 169 5.78 1.57 -13.21
N PRO A 170 6.21 2.84 -13.30
CA PRO A 170 7.25 3.26 -14.25
C PRO A 170 8.65 2.70 -13.96
N SER A 171 8.95 2.38 -12.71
CA SER A 171 10.32 1.99 -12.32
C SER A 171 10.53 0.49 -12.25
N ARG A 172 9.47 -0.27 -11.99
CA ARG A 172 9.49 -1.74 -11.85
C ARG A 172 8.09 -2.27 -12.08
N GLN A 173 7.72 -2.38 -13.33
CA GLN A 173 6.40 -2.91 -13.68
C GLN A 173 6.26 -4.36 -13.18
N PHE A 174 5.17 -4.64 -12.50
CA PHE A 174 4.87 -6.01 -12.09
C PHE A 174 3.72 -6.56 -12.95
N PRO A 175 3.86 -7.76 -13.54
CA PRO A 175 4.90 -8.76 -13.27
C PRO A 175 6.08 -8.76 -14.25
N THR A 176 6.15 -7.89 -15.25
CA THR A 176 7.12 -7.97 -16.35
C THR A 176 8.54 -7.52 -15.97
N GLY A 177 8.68 -6.70 -14.93
CA GLY A 177 9.96 -6.09 -14.55
C GLY A 177 10.39 -4.93 -15.46
N THR A 178 9.57 -4.53 -16.41
CA THR A 178 9.86 -3.43 -17.36
C THR A 178 10.15 -2.13 -16.63
N VAL A 179 11.15 -1.41 -17.10
CA VAL A 179 11.48 -0.05 -16.66
C VAL A 179 11.10 0.91 -17.77
N MET A 180 10.15 1.79 -17.47
CA MET A 180 9.66 2.78 -18.43
C MET A 180 10.75 3.84 -18.72
N PRO A 181 11.17 4.03 -19.97
CA PRO A 181 12.16 5.04 -20.34
C PRO A 181 11.59 6.46 -20.20
N THR A 182 12.49 7.45 -20.08
CA THR A 182 12.12 8.86 -19.89
C THR A 182 11.20 9.38 -20.99
N GLY A 183 11.39 8.99 -22.24
CA GLY A 183 10.50 9.37 -23.36
C GLY A 183 9.05 9.00 -23.07
N ARG A 184 8.78 7.72 -22.74
CA ARG A 184 7.43 7.24 -22.43
C ARG A 184 6.82 7.92 -21.19
N ARG A 185 7.63 8.19 -20.14
CA ARG A 185 7.18 8.96 -18.97
C ARG A 185 6.75 10.36 -19.37
N THR A 186 7.49 11.02 -20.24
CA THR A 186 7.15 12.34 -20.75
C THR A 186 5.87 12.33 -21.57
N GLU A 187 5.66 11.30 -22.39
CA GLU A 187 4.40 11.11 -23.14
C GLU A 187 3.19 10.94 -22.20
N LEU A 188 3.33 10.15 -21.14
CA LEU A 188 2.29 10.00 -20.12
C LEU A 188 1.99 11.30 -19.38
N LEU A 189 3.01 12.06 -19.00
CA LEU A 189 2.81 13.36 -18.36
C LEU A 189 2.11 14.35 -19.30
N ARG A 190 2.42 14.33 -20.60
CA ARG A 190 1.69 15.13 -21.60
C ARG A 190 0.24 14.66 -21.72
N TRP A 191 0.00 13.36 -21.73
CA TRP A 191 -1.35 12.82 -21.72
C TRP A 191 -2.14 13.29 -20.49
N ALA A 192 -1.56 13.22 -19.29
CA ALA A 192 -2.21 13.68 -18.07
C ALA A 192 -2.45 15.21 -18.11
N GLY A 193 -1.48 16.00 -18.55
CA GLY A 193 -1.61 17.45 -18.65
C GLY A 193 -2.46 17.97 -19.82
N SER A 194 -3.00 17.09 -20.67
CA SER A 194 -3.81 17.49 -21.83
C SER A 194 -5.29 17.72 -21.52
N ALA A 195 -5.76 17.40 -20.31
CA ALA A 195 -7.10 17.70 -19.81
C ALA A 195 -7.09 17.80 -18.28
N GLU A 196 -7.97 18.64 -17.71
CA GLU A 196 -8.01 18.92 -16.27
C GLU A 196 -8.48 17.71 -15.43
N ASP A 197 -9.22 16.78 -16.03
CA ASP A 197 -9.77 15.58 -15.39
C ASP A 197 -8.88 14.33 -15.53
N ARG A 198 -7.63 14.47 -16.02
CA ARG A 198 -6.70 13.36 -16.21
C ARG A 198 -5.66 13.27 -15.09
N TYR A 199 -5.46 12.05 -14.62
CA TYR A 199 -4.60 11.73 -13.47
C TYR A 199 -3.71 10.51 -13.72
#